data_c7b9a7bebc162a89dd08ec85d2780513
#
_entry.id   c7b9a7bebc162a89dd08ec85d2780513
#
_cell.length_a   1.000
_cell.length_b   1.000
_cell.length_c   1.000
_cell.angle_alpha   90.00
_cell.angle_beta   90.00
_cell.angle_gamma   90.00
#
_symmetry.space_group_name_H-M   'P 1'
#
loop_
_entity.id
_entity.type
_entity.pdbx_description
1 polymer ?
#
loop_
_entity_poly.entity_id
_entity_poly.type
_entity_poly.pdbx_seq_one_letter_code
_entity_poly.pdbx_strand_id
1 'polypeptide(L)'
;MQKLKLYLENIHSMRWSIEVFFSDSKRLLVLTDCSSRNFSAHIAHVSLVMIRYNILASIKRTLDYDTIGGLFGDMYLGVHELTVVEKIWAIIIEVVAVVSELIDADSDELTIQIIENDKRLAA
;
A
#
# COMPACT_ATOMS: atom_id res chain seq x y z
N MET A 1 -42.92 1.30 9.30
CA MET A 1 -42.25 2.45 8.68
C MET A 1 -40.77 2.60 9.09
N GLN A 2 -40.40 2.43 10.34
CA GLN A 2 -39.00 2.56 10.84
C GLN A 2 -38.00 1.60 10.18
N LYS A 3 -38.37 0.32 9.99
CA LYS A 3 -37.51 -0.69 9.34
C LYS A 3 -37.19 -0.38 7.89
N LEU A 4 -38.17 0.18 7.13
CA LEU A 4 -37.97 0.57 5.74
C LEU A 4 -37.01 1.77 5.62
N LYS A 5 -37.12 2.75 6.52
CA LYS A 5 -36.22 3.90 6.57
C LYS A 5 -34.77 3.47 6.86
N LEU A 6 -34.58 2.61 7.85
CA LEU A 6 -33.26 2.05 8.18
C LEU A 6 -32.65 1.25 7.02
N TYR A 7 -33.48 0.48 6.29
CA TYR A 7 -33.05 -0.27 5.12
C TYR A 7 -32.60 0.65 3.97
N LEU A 8 -33.35 1.73 3.71
CA LEU A 8 -33.00 2.73 2.70
C LEU A 8 -31.72 3.48 3.08
N GLU A 9 -31.55 3.85 4.34
CA GLU A 9 -30.31 4.49 4.84
C GLU A 9 -29.09 3.58 4.67
N ASN A 10 -29.22 2.28 4.92
CA ASN A 10 -28.15 1.30 4.70
C ASN A 10 -27.80 1.15 3.22
N ILE A 11 -28.78 1.12 2.32
CA ILE A 11 -28.55 1.07 0.87
C ILE A 11 -27.82 2.33 0.40
N HIS A 12 -28.24 3.50 0.87
CA HIS A 12 -27.58 4.77 0.55
C HIS A 12 -26.13 4.78 1.04
N SER A 13 -25.88 4.32 2.25
CA SER A 13 -24.51 4.23 2.82
C SER A 13 -23.62 3.28 2.02
N MET A 14 -24.13 2.10 1.63
CA MET A 14 -23.36 1.16 0.81
C MET A 14 -23.06 1.72 -0.58
N ARG A 15 -24.03 2.37 -1.22
CA ARG A 15 -23.83 3.02 -2.52
C ARG A 15 -22.78 4.12 -2.43
N TRP A 16 -22.87 4.97 -1.42
CA TRP A 16 -21.89 6.03 -1.17
C TRP A 16 -20.47 5.43 -1.00
N SER A 17 -20.33 4.35 -0.25
CA SER A 17 -19.04 3.68 -0.06
C SER A 17 -18.43 3.18 -1.37
N ILE A 18 -19.25 2.66 -2.28
CA ILE A 18 -18.81 2.22 -3.62
C ILE A 18 -18.37 3.42 -4.46
N GLU A 19 -19.11 4.53 -4.43
CA GLU A 19 -18.74 5.75 -5.16
C GLU A 19 -17.43 6.34 -4.66
N VAL A 20 -17.22 6.38 -3.35
CA VAL A 20 -15.96 6.81 -2.71
C VAL A 20 -14.80 5.87 -3.12
N PHE A 21 -15.01 4.55 -3.06
CA PHE A 21 -14.00 3.57 -3.50
C PHE A 21 -13.54 3.83 -4.93
N PHE A 22 -14.47 4.00 -5.88
CA PHE A 22 -14.11 4.25 -7.27
C PHE A 22 -13.45 5.61 -7.47
N SER A 23 -13.90 6.64 -6.77
CA SER A 23 -13.31 7.98 -6.81
C SER A 23 -11.86 7.96 -6.33
N ASP A 24 -11.61 7.39 -5.15
CA ASP A 24 -10.27 7.32 -4.57
C ASP A 24 -9.36 6.39 -5.38
N SER A 25 -9.85 5.25 -5.84
CA SER A 25 -9.08 4.31 -6.65
C SER A 25 -8.65 4.90 -8.00
N LYS A 26 -9.49 5.71 -8.64
CA LYS A 26 -9.12 6.42 -9.87
C LYS A 26 -8.10 7.51 -9.61
N ARG A 27 -8.29 8.29 -8.55
CA ARG A 27 -7.46 9.46 -8.25
C ARG A 27 -6.12 9.10 -7.65
N LEU A 28 -6.08 8.13 -6.72
CA LEU A 28 -4.89 7.85 -5.91
C LEU A 28 -4.16 6.57 -6.36
N LEU A 29 -4.89 5.58 -6.88
CA LEU A 29 -4.37 4.25 -7.15
C LEU A 29 -4.30 3.90 -8.64
N VAL A 30 -4.51 4.89 -9.51
CA VAL A 30 -4.39 4.77 -10.98
C VAL A 30 -5.24 3.63 -11.58
N LEU A 31 -6.45 3.44 -11.07
CA LEU A 31 -7.35 2.35 -11.50
C LEU A 31 -7.58 2.33 -13.02
N THR A 32 -7.56 3.48 -13.69
CA THR A 32 -7.83 3.62 -15.12
C THR A 32 -6.59 3.56 -16.02
N ASP A 33 -5.38 3.53 -15.45
CA ASP A 33 -4.13 3.74 -16.20
C ASP A 33 -3.39 2.45 -16.57
N CYS A 34 -4.15 1.37 -16.82
CA CYS A 34 -3.57 0.13 -17.31
C CYS A 34 -3.26 0.23 -18.81
N SER A 35 -1.99 0.36 -19.16
CA SER A 35 -1.51 0.50 -20.56
C SER A 35 -1.44 -0.84 -21.31
N SER A 36 -1.69 -1.97 -20.67
CA SER A 36 -1.58 -3.28 -21.28
C SER A 36 -2.73 -3.56 -22.25
N ARG A 37 -2.45 -4.27 -23.35
CA ARG A 37 -3.48 -4.80 -24.27
C ARG A 37 -3.97 -6.20 -23.86
N ASN A 38 -3.38 -6.79 -22.85
CA ASN A 38 -3.72 -8.14 -22.39
C ASN A 38 -4.83 -8.08 -21.33
N PHE A 39 -5.91 -8.83 -21.54
CA PHE A 39 -7.05 -8.92 -20.62
C PHE A 39 -6.63 -9.41 -19.22
N SER A 40 -5.76 -10.41 -19.14
CA SER A 40 -5.25 -10.91 -17.85
C SER A 40 -4.48 -9.85 -17.08
N ALA A 41 -3.75 -8.97 -17.77
CA ALA A 41 -3.06 -7.85 -17.12
C ALA A 41 -4.04 -6.80 -16.58
N HIS A 42 -5.17 -6.56 -17.25
CA HIS A 42 -6.23 -5.70 -16.70
C HIS A 42 -6.84 -6.29 -15.42
N ILE A 43 -7.12 -7.59 -15.41
CA ILE A 43 -7.63 -8.27 -14.20
C ILE A 43 -6.63 -8.14 -13.06
N ALA A 44 -5.35 -8.42 -13.30
CA ALA A 44 -4.29 -8.29 -12.31
C ALA A 44 -4.17 -6.85 -11.79
N HIS A 45 -4.20 -5.85 -12.69
CA HIS A 45 -4.15 -4.44 -12.32
C HIS A 45 -5.31 -4.05 -11.40
N VAL A 46 -6.55 -4.37 -11.77
CA VAL A 46 -7.73 -4.08 -10.94
C VAL A 46 -7.65 -4.78 -9.58
N SER A 47 -7.20 -6.04 -9.56
CA SER A 47 -7.02 -6.80 -8.32
C SER A 47 -5.99 -6.14 -7.39
N LEU A 48 -4.86 -5.68 -7.94
CA LEU A 48 -3.85 -4.95 -7.17
C LEU A 48 -4.37 -3.62 -6.63
N VAL A 49 -5.16 -2.88 -7.41
CA VAL A 49 -5.81 -1.64 -6.93
C VAL A 49 -6.76 -1.93 -5.77
N MET A 50 -7.55 -2.99 -5.85
CA MET A 50 -8.45 -3.39 -4.76
C MET A 50 -7.68 -3.77 -3.50
N ILE A 51 -6.59 -4.52 -3.63
CA ILE A 51 -5.72 -4.88 -2.49
C ILE A 51 -5.13 -3.63 -1.85
N ARG A 52 -4.54 -2.73 -2.65
CA ARG A 52 -3.99 -1.45 -2.16
C ARG A 52 -5.04 -0.61 -1.43
N TYR A 53 -6.24 -0.50 -1.98
CA TYR A 53 -7.32 0.23 -1.33
C TYR A 53 -7.70 -0.37 0.03
N ASN A 54 -7.80 -1.70 0.14
CA ASN A 54 -8.10 -2.37 1.39
C ASN A 54 -7.02 -2.18 2.44
N ILE A 55 -5.74 -2.20 2.04
CA ILE A 55 -4.61 -1.91 2.92
C ILE A 55 -4.70 -0.48 3.44
N LEU A 56 -4.88 0.52 2.55
CA LEU A 56 -5.02 1.92 2.94
C LEU A 56 -6.23 2.15 3.86
N ALA A 57 -7.36 1.49 3.58
CA ALA A 57 -8.55 1.58 4.41
C ALA A 57 -8.33 0.99 5.81
N SER A 58 -7.52 -0.07 5.92
CA SER A 58 -7.13 -0.68 7.19
C SER A 58 -6.19 0.25 7.98
N ILE A 59 -5.15 0.78 7.32
CA ILE A 59 -4.20 1.71 7.93
C ILE A 59 -4.91 3.00 8.38
N LYS A 60 -5.82 3.53 7.54
CA LYS A 60 -6.64 4.69 7.90
C LYS A 60 -7.36 4.51 9.24
N ARG A 61 -7.94 3.32 9.47
CA ARG A 61 -8.64 3.00 10.72
C ARG A 61 -7.71 2.90 11.92
N THR A 62 -6.49 2.38 11.70
CA THR A 62 -5.50 2.18 12.76
C THR A 62 -4.85 3.50 13.19
N LEU A 63 -4.58 4.38 12.22
CA LEU A 63 -3.92 5.67 12.45
C LEU A 63 -4.89 6.85 12.62
N ASP A 64 -6.19 6.58 12.67
CA ASP A 64 -7.27 7.58 12.89
C ASP A 64 -7.24 8.76 11.90
N TYR A 65 -6.98 8.47 10.62
CA TYR A 65 -7.06 9.47 9.55
C TYR A 65 -8.52 9.75 9.14
N ASP A 66 -8.84 10.99 8.87
CA ASP A 66 -10.17 11.38 8.39
C ASP A 66 -10.46 10.83 6.99
N THR A 67 -9.48 10.88 6.10
CA THR A 67 -9.63 10.47 4.70
C THR A 67 -8.48 9.59 4.21
N ILE A 68 -8.78 8.72 3.23
CA ILE A 68 -7.73 7.94 2.54
C ILE A 68 -6.79 8.87 1.76
N GLY A 69 -7.31 9.98 1.23
CA GLY A 69 -6.50 10.95 0.51
C GLY A 69 -5.47 11.65 1.39
N GLY A 70 -5.82 11.99 2.64
CA GLY A 70 -4.87 12.54 3.61
C GLY A 70 -3.76 11.56 3.94
N LEU A 71 -4.12 10.33 4.33
CA LEU A 71 -3.16 9.26 4.58
C LEU A 71 -2.23 9.02 3.37
N PHE A 72 -2.79 8.93 2.16
CA PHE A 72 -2.01 8.72 0.95
C PHE A 72 -1.04 9.87 0.68
N GLY A 73 -1.48 11.12 0.90
CA GLY A 73 -0.63 12.30 0.75
C GLY A 73 0.58 12.27 1.68
N ASP A 74 0.36 11.98 2.95
CA ASP A 74 1.44 11.91 3.95
C ASP A 74 2.43 10.77 3.65
N MET A 75 1.91 9.59 3.28
CA MET A 75 2.76 8.46 2.85
C MET A 75 3.54 8.79 1.58
N TYR A 76 2.93 9.49 0.62
CA TYR A 76 3.59 9.89 -0.61
C TYR A 76 4.71 10.90 -0.37
N LEU A 77 4.48 11.89 0.48
CA LEU A 77 5.49 12.87 0.87
C LEU A 77 6.66 12.20 1.58
N GLY A 78 6.40 11.34 2.56
CA GLY A 78 7.43 10.58 3.26
C GLY A 78 8.30 9.73 2.34
N VAL A 79 7.70 9.07 1.33
CA VAL A 79 8.46 8.29 0.33
C VAL A 79 9.19 9.18 -0.67
N HIS A 80 8.66 10.36 -0.99
CA HIS A 80 9.26 11.25 -1.99
C HIS A 80 10.48 11.99 -1.45
N GLU A 81 10.55 12.22 -0.15
CA GLU A 81 11.72 12.82 0.50
C GLU A 81 12.94 11.89 0.54
N LEU A 82 12.74 10.58 0.42
CA LEU A 82 13.83 9.62 0.38
C LEU A 82 14.57 9.66 -0.96
N THR A 83 15.89 9.65 -0.90
CA THR A 83 16.74 9.45 -2.09
C THR A 83 16.52 8.06 -2.69
N VAL A 84 16.89 7.87 -3.96
CA VAL A 84 16.80 6.56 -4.63
C VAL A 84 17.59 5.50 -3.88
N VAL A 85 18.72 5.87 -3.31
CA VAL A 85 19.57 4.97 -2.53
C VAL A 85 18.86 4.50 -1.26
N GLU A 86 18.24 5.42 -0.51
CA GLU A 86 17.49 5.09 0.71
C GLU A 86 16.27 4.20 0.40
N LYS A 87 15.60 4.41 -0.73
CA LYS A 87 14.51 3.54 -1.18
C LYS A 87 15.00 2.11 -1.47
N ILE A 88 16.13 1.98 -2.15
CA ILE A 88 16.74 0.67 -2.42
C ILE A 88 17.15 -0.01 -1.11
N TRP A 89 17.78 0.72 -0.19
CA TRP A 89 18.15 0.19 1.12
C TRP A 89 16.95 -0.29 1.93
N ALA A 90 15.87 0.46 1.96
CA ALA A 90 14.63 0.05 2.64
C ALA A 90 14.10 -1.28 2.09
N ILE A 91 14.09 -1.46 0.76
CA ILE A 91 13.65 -2.70 0.11
C ILE A 91 14.60 -3.86 0.47
N ILE A 92 15.91 -3.62 0.45
CA ILE A 92 16.90 -4.67 0.79
C ILE A 92 16.72 -5.15 2.24
N ILE A 93 16.55 -4.22 3.17
CA ILE A 93 16.33 -4.55 4.59
C ILE A 93 15.05 -5.37 4.77
N GLU A 94 13.97 -4.99 4.09
CA GLU A 94 12.70 -5.72 4.15
C GLU A 94 12.82 -7.13 3.57
N VAL A 95 13.49 -7.29 2.43
CA VAL A 95 13.77 -8.61 1.83
C VAL A 95 14.62 -9.47 2.76
N VAL A 96 15.66 -8.90 3.38
CA VAL A 96 16.49 -9.62 4.35
C VAL A 96 15.66 -10.08 5.55
N ALA A 97 14.78 -9.23 6.09
CA ALA A 97 13.90 -9.58 7.20
C ALA A 97 12.99 -10.77 6.84
N VAL A 98 12.35 -10.75 5.67
CA VAL A 98 11.50 -11.85 5.19
C VAL A 98 12.31 -13.14 4.98
N VAL A 99 13.48 -13.05 4.40
CA VAL A 99 14.35 -14.22 4.18
C VAL A 99 14.85 -14.80 5.51
N SER A 100 15.25 -13.95 6.46
CA SER A 100 15.70 -14.42 7.79
C SER A 100 14.58 -15.10 8.57
N GLU A 101 13.35 -14.61 8.47
CA GLU A 101 12.19 -15.28 9.05
C GLU A 101 11.93 -16.67 8.43
N LEU A 102 12.13 -16.81 7.12
CA LEU A 102 11.96 -18.08 6.41
C LEU A 102 13.03 -19.12 6.76
N ILE A 103 14.27 -18.69 7.11
CA ILE A 103 15.39 -19.59 7.44
C ILE A 103 15.66 -19.65 8.94
N ASP A 104 14.79 -19.06 9.77
CA ASP A 104 14.94 -19.01 11.24
C ASP A 104 16.31 -18.44 11.69
N ALA A 105 16.81 -17.45 10.94
CA ALA A 105 18.08 -16.75 11.21
C ALA A 105 17.82 -15.37 11.81
N ASP A 106 18.81 -14.87 12.59
CA ASP A 106 18.71 -13.52 13.18
C ASP A 106 18.86 -12.45 12.09
N SER A 107 17.80 -11.68 11.87
CA SER A 107 17.75 -10.61 10.87
C SER A 107 18.72 -9.46 11.16
N ASP A 108 18.99 -9.20 12.44
CA ASP A 108 19.86 -8.09 12.86
C ASP A 108 21.32 -8.41 12.54
N GLU A 109 21.74 -9.66 12.76
CA GLU A 109 23.10 -10.12 12.44
C GLU A 109 23.36 -10.08 10.92
N LEU A 110 22.40 -10.53 10.09
CA LEU A 110 22.50 -10.48 8.63
C LEU A 110 22.57 -9.04 8.10
N THR A 111 21.78 -8.15 8.66
CA THR A 111 21.77 -6.74 8.27
C THR A 111 23.11 -6.07 8.59
N ILE A 112 23.70 -6.33 9.76
CA ILE A 112 25.02 -5.82 10.15
C ILE A 112 26.10 -6.32 9.20
N GLN A 113 26.09 -7.60 8.84
CA GLN A 113 27.05 -8.19 7.91
C GLN A 113 26.97 -7.56 6.51
N ILE A 114 25.78 -7.26 6.02
CA ILE A 114 25.59 -6.58 4.73
C ILE A 114 26.19 -5.17 4.76
N ILE A 115 25.92 -4.40 5.81
CA ILE A 115 26.42 -3.03 5.98
C ILE A 115 27.97 -3.03 6.13
N GLU A 116 28.54 -3.97 6.83
CA GLU A 116 30.00 -4.08 6.99
C GLU A 116 30.71 -4.46 5.68
N ASN A 117 30.11 -5.37 4.90
CA ASN A 117 30.64 -5.74 3.60
C ASN A 117 30.59 -4.57 2.59
N ASP A 118 29.54 -3.75 2.60
CA ASP A 118 29.43 -2.57 1.75
C ASP A 118 30.55 -1.56 2.07
N LYS A 119 30.85 -1.32 3.32
CA LYS A 119 31.98 -0.46 3.75
C LYS A 119 33.34 -0.97 3.29
N ARG A 120 33.54 -2.30 3.17
CA ARG A 120 34.79 -2.89 2.65
C ARG A 120 34.91 -2.76 1.13
N LEU A 121 33.80 -2.73 0.40
CA LEU A 121 33.80 -2.54 -1.05
C LEU A 121 33.97 -1.07 -1.47
N ALA A 122 33.66 -0.13 -0.57
CA ALA A 122 33.79 1.30 -0.79
C ALA A 122 35.17 1.88 -0.38
N ALA A 123 36.05 1.09 0.23
CA ALA A 123 37.40 1.45 0.66
C ALA A 123 38.45 0.94 -0.33
#